data_2309382aa4f74b03e34d3d07c13eec6d
#
_entry.id   2309382aa4f74b03e34d3d07c13eec6d
#
_cell.length_a   1.000
_cell.length_b   1.000
_cell.length_c   1.000
_cell.angle_alpha   90.00
_cell.angle_beta   90.00
_cell.angle_gamma   90.00
#
_symmetry.space_group_name_H-M   'P 1'
#
loop_
_entity.id
_entity.type
_entity.pdbx_description
1 polymer ?
#
loop_
_entity_poly.entity_id
_entity_poly.type
_entity_poly.pdbx_seq_one_letter_code
_entity_poly.pdbx_strand_id
1 'polypeptide(L)'
;MRQRSGACHQPGDPARLTLLEGPRGKSPGSSIHSGCPERLEQVEHVTIGRPLTADMRYLAPRISIPLLLAGLLVGCASDGGSGVQSAKLSAIQGRGKLICGVDGKLPGFSFVGPDGTYTGLDVDVCKAVAAAVFADPKKVEYRDLNSSERFAALASGEVDLLSRNTTMTLSRDAAGGNALSFAPTTFYDGQGVMTTKTSGISTLKALAGKPICVESGTTTELNLADRMRELNVPYTPLKFQTGDQTYAAYLGGRCVAVTSDRSQLAAKRTSFPKPEEHVLLPDVMSKEPLTPATVNADPLWADVVRWTVNTLFQAEELGITQANVAAKVAEAKANPKLADLRRFLGVEGDFGKQLGLPADFVPKVIAAVGNYGEVFDRNVGPQSALKLDRGVNKQWKEGGLIYSPPFR
;
A
#
# COMPACT_ATOMS: atom_id res chain seq x y z
N MET A 1 -59.04 -34.37 3.43
CA MET A 1 -58.92 -35.80 3.85
C MET A 1 -57.46 -36.06 4.20
N ARG A 2 -57.22 -36.48 5.48
CA ARG A 2 -56.01 -37.11 6.08
C ARG A 2 -54.70 -36.40 5.95
N GLN A 3 -54.15 -35.65 6.95
CA GLN A 3 -53.60 -36.10 8.26
C GLN A 3 -52.56 -37.22 8.16
N ARG A 4 -51.30 -36.90 8.56
CA ARG A 4 -50.50 -37.42 9.69
C ARG A 4 -49.09 -36.86 9.58
N SER A 5 -48.62 -36.05 10.52
CA SER A 5 -47.97 -36.33 11.82
C SER A 5 -46.68 -37.15 11.61
N GLY A 6 -45.55 -36.70 11.95
CA GLY A 6 -44.89 -36.13 13.11
C GLY A 6 -43.53 -36.76 13.16
N ALA A 7 -42.55 -36.09 13.63
CA ALA A 7 -41.92 -36.29 14.93
C ALA A 7 -40.58 -35.53 14.99
N CYS A 8 -40.45 -34.78 16.06
CA CYS A 8 -39.21 -34.19 16.56
C CYS A 8 -38.19 -35.26 16.93
N HIS A 9 -36.90 -34.97 16.70
CA HIS A 9 -35.87 -35.53 17.55
C HIS A 9 -34.85 -34.45 17.88
N GLN A 10 -34.66 -34.22 19.16
CA GLN A 10 -33.65 -33.34 19.77
C GLN A 10 -32.40 -34.16 20.18
N PRO A 11 -31.34 -33.50 20.70
CA PRO A 11 -29.95 -33.82 20.45
C PRO A 11 -29.29 -34.70 21.50
N GLY A 12 -28.28 -35.45 21.11
CA GLY A 12 -27.45 -36.27 21.99
C GLY A 12 -26.12 -35.60 22.25
N ASP A 13 -25.74 -35.59 23.50
CA ASP A 13 -24.61 -34.98 24.20
C ASP A 13 -23.28 -35.77 24.04
N PRO A 14 -22.12 -35.28 24.54
CA PRO A 14 -20.81 -35.53 23.96
C PRO A 14 -20.10 -36.76 24.53
N ALA A 15 -19.32 -37.43 23.68
CA ALA A 15 -18.49 -38.57 24.07
C ALA A 15 -17.08 -38.11 24.50
N ARG A 16 -16.74 -38.50 25.74
CA ARG A 16 -15.46 -38.54 26.44
C ARG A 16 -14.27 -38.94 25.55
N LEU A 17 -13.20 -38.15 25.58
CA LEU A 17 -11.86 -38.60 25.23
C LEU A 17 -11.28 -39.47 26.36
N THR A 18 -10.98 -40.71 26.05
CA THR A 18 -10.21 -41.62 26.90
C THR A 18 -8.75 -41.55 26.52
N LEU A 19 -7.93 -41.16 27.48
CA LEU A 19 -6.45 -41.25 27.40
C LEU A 19 -6.06 -42.73 27.49
N LEU A 20 -5.29 -43.22 26.49
CA LEU A 20 -4.56 -44.47 26.57
C LEU A 20 -3.07 -44.16 26.84
N GLU A 21 -2.63 -44.54 28.04
CA GLU A 21 -1.22 -44.63 28.42
C GLU A 21 -0.60 -45.87 27.75
N GLY A 22 0.59 -45.73 27.16
CA GLY A 22 1.41 -46.85 26.67
C GLY A 22 2.88 -46.70 27.17
N PRO A 23 3.67 -47.76 27.26
CA PRO A 23 4.56 -48.02 28.36
C PRO A 23 5.98 -47.45 28.20
N ARG A 24 6.61 -47.23 29.36
CA ARG A 24 7.99 -46.80 29.62
C ARG A 24 9.00 -47.83 29.08
N GLY A 25 9.95 -47.36 28.26
CA GLY A 25 11.18 -48.07 27.93
C GLY A 25 12.40 -47.36 28.53
N LYS A 26 13.24 -48.16 29.20
CA LYS A 26 14.40 -47.78 30.05
C LYS A 26 15.55 -47.22 29.20
N SER A 27 16.23 -46.21 29.76
CA SER A 27 17.62 -45.81 29.41
C SER A 27 18.68 -46.86 29.74
N PRO A 28 19.85 -46.81 29.07
CA PRO A 28 21.07 -46.80 29.85
C PRO A 28 21.96 -45.58 29.57
N GLY A 29 22.53 -45.06 30.62
CA GLY A 29 23.45 -43.97 30.64
C GLY A 29 24.84 -44.30 30.12
N SER A 30 25.54 -43.23 29.70
CA SER A 30 26.99 -43.15 29.82
C SER A 30 27.40 -41.69 29.96
N SER A 31 28.02 -41.38 31.08
CA SER A 31 28.84 -40.24 31.39
C SER A 31 30.00 -40.10 30.40
N ILE A 32 30.43 -38.83 30.11
CA ILE A 32 31.85 -38.45 30.06
C ILE A 32 32.00 -36.93 29.86
N HIS A 33 32.61 -36.27 30.84
CA HIS A 33 33.57 -35.17 30.90
C HIS A 33 33.38 -33.88 30.06
N SER A 34 33.04 -32.78 30.73
CA SER A 34 33.91 -31.62 31.06
C SER A 34 34.95 -31.18 30.02
N GLY A 35 34.82 -29.94 29.61
CA GLY A 35 35.83 -29.20 28.88
C GLY A 35 35.30 -27.86 28.37
N CYS A 36 35.18 -26.88 29.28
CA CYS A 36 35.10 -25.47 28.96
C CYS A 36 36.52 -24.90 28.94
N PRO A 37 36.94 -24.12 27.97
CA PRO A 37 37.95 -23.12 28.20
C PRO A 37 37.33 -21.74 28.20
N GLU A 38 37.36 -21.11 29.38
CA GLU A 38 37.28 -19.68 29.56
C GLU A 38 38.36 -18.99 28.74
N ARG A 39 37.99 -18.05 27.94
CA ARG A 39 38.90 -17.03 27.44
C ARG A 39 38.43 -15.68 27.97
N LEU A 40 39.11 -15.24 29.02
CA LEU A 40 39.12 -13.88 29.55
C LEU A 40 39.68 -12.95 28.49
N GLU A 41 38.87 -12.06 27.94
CA GLU A 41 39.35 -10.85 27.26
C GLU A 41 39.35 -9.71 28.26
N GLN A 42 40.56 -9.16 28.49
CA GLN A 42 40.84 -8.03 29.34
C GLN A 42 40.17 -6.78 28.83
N VAL A 43 39.42 -6.13 29.68
CA VAL A 43 38.93 -4.75 29.44
C VAL A 43 40.04 -3.82 29.94
N GLU A 44 40.73 -3.16 29.02
CA GLU A 44 41.65 -2.07 29.35
C GLU A 44 40.86 -0.85 29.83
N HIS A 45 41.07 -0.47 31.06
CA HIS A 45 40.63 0.79 31.63
C HIS A 45 41.42 1.96 31.04
N VAL A 46 40.79 2.72 30.18
CA VAL A 46 41.28 4.04 29.75
C VAL A 46 40.99 5.05 30.87
N THR A 47 42.04 5.46 31.55
CA THR A 47 42.02 6.50 32.58
C THR A 47 41.91 7.88 31.92
N ILE A 48 40.78 8.54 32.13
CA ILE A 48 40.56 9.92 31.67
C ILE A 48 41.33 10.85 32.63
N GLY A 49 42.35 11.53 32.08
CA GLY A 49 43.14 12.53 32.79
C GLY A 49 42.32 13.78 33.13
N ARG A 50 42.54 14.30 34.31
CA ARG A 50 41.98 15.54 34.84
C ARG A 50 42.43 16.74 34.00
N PRO A 51 41.58 17.75 33.74
CA PRO A 51 42.02 19.01 33.17
C PRO A 51 42.65 19.91 34.23
N LEU A 52 43.75 20.47 33.84
CA LEU A 52 44.53 21.53 34.57
C LEU A 52 43.66 22.80 34.65
N THR A 53 43.45 23.31 35.84
CA THR A 53 42.93 24.64 36.11
C THR A 53 43.99 25.68 35.83
N ALA A 54 43.73 26.53 34.83
CA ALA A 54 44.49 27.75 34.63
C ALA A 54 43.69 28.95 35.13
N ASP A 55 44.16 29.51 36.25
CA ASP A 55 43.72 30.81 36.75
C ASP A 55 44.14 31.90 35.74
N MET A 56 43.18 32.62 35.26
CA MET A 56 43.45 33.88 34.56
C MET A 56 42.47 34.94 35.05
N ARG A 57 42.94 35.72 36.05
CA ARG A 57 42.31 36.96 36.51
C ARG A 57 42.44 38.01 35.41
N TYR A 58 41.33 38.45 34.87
CA TYR A 58 41.28 39.70 34.13
C TYR A 58 40.28 40.68 34.72
N LEU A 59 40.77 41.86 34.96
CA LEU A 59 40.11 43.03 35.47
C LEU A 59 38.92 43.43 34.54
N ALA A 60 37.80 43.69 35.16
CA ALA A 60 36.65 44.33 34.53
C ALA A 60 36.76 45.85 34.61
N PRO A 61 36.59 46.65 33.57
CA PRO A 61 36.18 48.03 33.71
C PRO A 61 34.65 48.11 33.76
N ARG A 62 34.14 48.78 34.81
CA ARG A 62 32.77 49.21 34.94
C ARG A 62 32.43 50.29 33.91
N ILE A 63 31.54 49.94 32.97
CA ILE A 63 30.86 50.97 32.15
C ILE A 63 29.40 50.99 32.57
N SER A 64 29.01 52.07 33.21
CA SER A 64 27.63 52.41 33.52
C SER A 64 26.95 52.97 32.27
N ILE A 65 25.90 52.31 31.76
CA ILE A 65 25.02 52.87 30.73
C ILE A 65 23.61 53.03 31.31
N PRO A 66 23.01 54.19 31.18
CA PRO A 66 21.72 54.44 31.82
C PRO A 66 20.54 53.83 31.11
N LEU A 67 19.59 53.42 31.92
CA LEU A 67 18.27 52.93 31.57
C LEU A 67 17.50 53.94 30.72
N LEU A 68 17.15 53.58 29.50
CA LEU A 68 16.09 54.22 28.74
C LEU A 68 15.00 53.20 28.47
N LEU A 69 13.99 53.23 29.32
CA LEU A 69 12.75 52.51 29.15
C LEU A 69 11.94 53.22 28.07
N ALA A 70 11.79 52.61 26.90
CA ALA A 70 10.74 53.01 25.97
C ALA A 70 10.04 51.71 25.50
N GLY A 71 8.88 51.51 26.01
CA GLY A 71 8.01 50.39 25.66
C GLY A 71 7.53 50.49 24.22
N LEU A 72 7.64 49.38 23.53
CA LEU A 72 6.84 49.03 22.36
C LEU A 72 6.42 47.59 22.52
N LEU A 73 5.34 47.40 23.29
CA LEU A 73 4.52 46.19 23.22
C LEU A 73 3.75 46.24 21.89
N VAL A 74 4.41 45.83 20.80
CA VAL A 74 3.69 45.35 19.61
C VAL A 74 3.29 43.92 19.95
N GLY A 75 2.12 43.77 20.51
CA GLY A 75 1.46 42.47 20.60
C GLY A 75 1.11 42.01 19.22
N CYS A 76 1.94 41.17 18.61
CA CYS A 76 1.47 40.25 17.59
C CYS A 76 0.57 39.23 18.29
N ALA A 77 -0.71 39.56 18.38
CA ALA A 77 -1.74 38.54 18.55
C ALA A 77 -1.73 37.73 17.24
N SER A 78 -0.84 36.76 17.15
CA SER A 78 -1.05 35.65 16.24
C SER A 78 -2.21 34.84 16.80
N ASP A 79 -3.41 35.07 16.24
CA ASP A 79 -4.48 34.10 16.26
C ASP A 79 -3.97 32.81 15.60
N GLY A 80 -3.19 32.09 16.37
CA GLY A 80 -2.61 30.81 15.98
C GLY A 80 -3.33 29.69 16.70
N GLY A 81 -4.46 29.28 16.17
CA GLY A 81 -4.80 27.88 16.28
C GLY A 81 -3.69 27.10 15.57
N SER A 82 -2.60 26.78 16.29
CA SER A 82 -1.53 25.91 15.77
C SER A 82 -2.04 24.47 15.73
N GLY A 83 -2.95 24.20 14.79
CA GLY A 83 -3.19 22.86 14.33
C GLY A 83 -1.86 22.36 13.74
N VAL A 84 -1.40 21.20 14.18
CA VAL A 84 -0.22 20.54 13.59
C VAL A 84 -0.47 20.41 12.09
N GLN A 85 0.36 21.06 11.27
CA GLN A 85 0.18 21.09 9.82
C GLN A 85 1.22 20.19 9.16
N SER A 86 0.79 19.41 8.17
CA SER A 86 1.69 18.58 7.35
C SER A 86 2.64 19.47 6.57
N ALA A 87 3.94 19.28 6.77
CA ALA A 87 4.97 19.96 5.99
C ALA A 87 4.93 19.54 4.52
N LYS A 88 4.65 18.27 4.26
CA LYS A 88 4.53 17.72 2.90
C LYS A 88 3.31 18.30 2.19
N LEU A 89 2.14 18.34 2.83
CA LEU A 89 0.94 18.96 2.25
C LEU A 89 1.16 20.43 1.92
N SER A 90 1.80 21.18 2.82
CA SER A 90 2.13 22.61 2.59
C SER A 90 3.06 22.77 1.39
N ALA A 91 4.08 21.93 1.26
CA ALA A 91 4.99 21.94 0.11
C ALA A 91 4.27 21.62 -1.21
N ILE A 92 3.36 20.63 -1.20
CA ILE A 92 2.53 20.25 -2.36
C ILE A 92 1.64 21.43 -2.77
N GLN A 93 0.93 22.03 -1.81
CA GLN A 93 0.07 23.19 -2.04
C GLN A 93 0.85 24.40 -2.58
N GLY A 94 2.00 24.69 -2.00
CA GLY A 94 2.88 25.78 -2.44
C GLY A 94 3.44 25.55 -3.86
N ARG A 95 3.72 24.32 -4.27
CA ARG A 95 4.15 23.94 -5.61
C ARG A 95 2.98 23.96 -6.62
N GLY A 96 1.74 23.85 -6.17
CA GLY A 96 0.55 23.87 -7.00
C GLY A 96 0.26 22.57 -7.77
N LYS A 97 0.95 21.48 -7.46
CA LYS A 97 0.74 20.14 -8.06
C LYS A 97 1.26 19.03 -7.16
N LEU A 98 0.65 17.85 -7.28
CA LEU A 98 1.10 16.58 -6.69
C LEU A 98 2.12 15.93 -7.62
N ILE A 99 3.21 15.36 -7.10
CA ILE A 99 4.11 14.49 -7.87
C ILE A 99 3.84 13.05 -7.44
N CYS A 100 3.35 12.23 -8.37
CA CYS A 100 2.93 10.86 -8.11
C CYS A 100 3.83 9.86 -8.84
N GLY A 101 4.45 8.94 -8.09
CA GLY A 101 5.21 7.83 -8.64
C GLY A 101 4.28 6.72 -9.11
N VAL A 102 4.42 6.31 -10.36
CA VAL A 102 3.61 5.29 -11.04
C VAL A 102 4.50 4.31 -11.82
N ASP A 103 3.94 3.25 -12.41
CA ASP A 103 4.67 2.36 -13.33
C ASP A 103 4.81 2.94 -14.73
N GLY A 104 3.76 3.57 -15.24
CA GLY A 104 3.70 4.17 -16.57
C GLY A 104 3.53 3.17 -17.72
N LYS A 105 3.75 1.87 -17.48
CA LYS A 105 3.79 0.82 -18.52
C LYS A 105 2.88 -0.37 -18.24
N LEU A 106 2.03 -0.27 -17.21
CA LEU A 106 1.13 -1.35 -16.80
C LEU A 106 -0.32 -1.02 -17.14
N PRO A 107 -0.90 -1.60 -18.22
CA PRO A 107 -2.30 -1.39 -18.58
C PRO A 107 -3.25 -1.69 -17.41
N GLY A 108 -4.25 -0.85 -17.23
CA GLY A 108 -5.25 -0.97 -16.17
C GLY A 108 -4.81 -0.45 -14.80
N PHE A 109 -3.52 -0.34 -14.50
CA PHE A 109 -3.00 0.21 -13.24
C PHE A 109 -2.37 1.60 -13.46
N SER A 110 -1.30 1.68 -14.23
CA SER A 110 -0.73 2.94 -14.69
C SER A 110 -0.10 2.76 -16.06
N PHE A 111 -0.68 3.39 -17.05
CA PHE A 111 -0.27 3.30 -18.44
C PHE A 111 -0.31 4.67 -19.10
N VAL A 112 0.80 5.03 -19.76
CA VAL A 112 0.86 6.24 -20.59
C VAL A 112 0.55 5.88 -22.03
N GLY A 113 -0.48 6.53 -22.57
CA GLY A 113 -0.88 6.37 -23.98
C GLY A 113 0.07 7.11 -24.92
N PRO A 114 -0.06 6.88 -26.24
CA PRO A 114 0.74 7.57 -27.26
C PRO A 114 0.58 9.10 -27.24
N ASP A 115 -0.53 9.60 -26.73
CA ASP A 115 -0.83 11.02 -26.55
C ASP A 115 -0.26 11.62 -25.25
N GLY A 116 0.48 10.82 -24.46
CA GLY A 116 1.01 11.22 -23.16
C GLY A 116 0.00 11.18 -22.02
N THR A 117 -1.24 10.70 -22.26
CA THR A 117 -2.26 10.62 -21.22
C THR A 117 -2.05 9.39 -20.34
N TYR A 118 -1.98 9.62 -19.02
CA TYR A 118 -1.91 8.55 -18.03
C TYR A 118 -3.31 8.05 -17.68
N THR A 119 -3.48 6.74 -17.65
CA THR A 119 -4.72 6.02 -17.29
C THR A 119 -4.44 4.85 -16.38
N GLY A 120 -5.43 4.43 -15.58
CA GLY A 120 -5.35 3.24 -14.73
C GLY A 120 -5.79 3.51 -13.29
N LEU A 121 -5.96 2.44 -12.52
CA LEU A 121 -6.42 2.47 -11.14
C LEU A 121 -5.47 3.29 -10.26
N ASP A 122 -4.17 3.06 -10.37
CA ASP A 122 -3.13 3.80 -9.62
C ASP A 122 -3.13 5.29 -10.01
N VAL A 123 -3.34 5.58 -11.30
CA VAL A 123 -3.44 6.95 -11.82
C VAL A 123 -4.68 7.66 -11.26
N ASP A 124 -5.81 6.96 -11.18
CA ASP A 124 -7.04 7.54 -10.64
C ASP A 124 -6.94 7.82 -9.14
N VAL A 125 -6.16 7.03 -8.39
CA VAL A 125 -5.81 7.35 -6.99
C VAL A 125 -5.00 8.66 -6.93
N CYS A 126 -4.00 8.85 -7.78
CA CYS A 126 -3.25 10.12 -7.84
C CYS A 126 -4.18 11.30 -8.15
N LYS A 127 -5.08 11.15 -9.13
CA LYS A 127 -6.10 12.16 -9.47
C LYS A 127 -7.06 12.45 -8.32
N ALA A 128 -7.46 11.41 -7.57
CA ALA A 128 -8.30 11.57 -6.39
C ALA A 128 -7.61 12.43 -5.32
N VAL A 129 -6.33 12.17 -5.03
CA VAL A 129 -5.55 12.95 -4.07
C VAL A 129 -5.36 14.40 -4.57
N ALA A 130 -5.08 14.61 -5.85
CA ALA A 130 -5.00 15.96 -6.41
C ALA A 130 -6.35 16.70 -6.33
N ALA A 131 -7.45 16.01 -6.59
CA ALA A 131 -8.79 16.59 -6.44
C ALA A 131 -9.12 16.95 -4.98
N ALA A 132 -8.65 16.14 -4.01
CA ALA A 132 -8.81 16.44 -2.59
C ALA A 132 -8.04 17.70 -2.19
N VAL A 133 -6.80 17.87 -2.67
CA VAL A 133 -5.91 18.98 -2.29
C VAL A 133 -6.23 20.26 -3.06
N PHE A 134 -6.51 20.16 -4.37
CA PHE A 134 -6.61 21.30 -5.28
C PHE A 134 -8.00 21.51 -5.88
N ALA A 135 -8.96 20.62 -5.62
CA ALA A 135 -10.23 20.55 -6.35
C ALA A 135 -10.07 20.38 -7.89
N ASP A 136 -8.88 19.93 -8.33
CA ASP A 136 -8.54 19.74 -9.73
C ASP A 136 -7.71 18.44 -9.90
N PRO A 137 -8.28 17.40 -10.54
CA PRO A 137 -7.59 16.13 -10.76
C PRO A 137 -6.43 16.24 -11.75
N LYS A 138 -6.30 17.36 -12.49
CA LYS A 138 -5.21 17.58 -13.44
C LYS A 138 -3.94 18.13 -12.79
N LYS A 139 -3.99 18.52 -11.52
CA LYS A 139 -2.84 19.01 -10.75
C LYS A 139 -1.93 17.87 -10.28
N VAL A 140 -1.60 16.96 -11.20
CA VAL A 140 -0.68 15.83 -11.00
C VAL A 140 0.43 15.88 -12.02
N GLU A 141 1.65 15.66 -11.55
CA GLU A 141 2.80 15.29 -12.35
C GLU A 141 3.13 13.84 -12.08
N TYR A 142 3.33 13.04 -13.10
CA TYR A 142 3.66 11.63 -12.97
C TYR A 142 5.14 11.39 -13.14
N ARG A 143 5.69 10.45 -12.34
CA ARG A 143 7.05 9.92 -12.47
C ARG A 143 6.97 8.41 -12.68
N ASP A 144 7.45 7.95 -13.82
CA ASP A 144 7.59 6.53 -14.10
C ASP A 144 8.77 5.98 -13.30
N LEU A 145 8.50 4.98 -12.48
CA LEU A 145 9.49 4.38 -11.57
C LEU A 145 9.49 2.85 -11.74
N ASN A 146 10.66 2.25 -11.84
CA ASN A 146 10.78 0.79 -11.77
C ASN A 146 10.69 0.26 -10.32
N SER A 147 10.64 -1.05 -10.16
CA SER A 147 10.46 -1.67 -8.83
C SER A 147 11.64 -1.44 -7.88
N SER A 148 12.85 -1.25 -8.40
CA SER A 148 14.06 -1.09 -7.58
C SER A 148 14.26 0.35 -7.08
N GLU A 149 13.82 1.36 -7.83
CA GLU A 149 14.06 2.78 -7.53
C GLU A 149 12.92 3.46 -6.77
N ARG A 150 11.68 2.91 -6.84
CA ARG A 150 10.47 3.58 -6.30
C ARG A 150 10.57 4.00 -4.85
N PHE A 151 11.20 3.20 -3.98
CA PHE A 151 11.31 3.51 -2.56
C PHE A 151 12.33 4.61 -2.29
N ALA A 152 13.43 4.63 -3.05
CA ALA A 152 14.43 5.71 -2.96
C ALA A 152 13.85 7.04 -3.45
N ALA A 153 13.08 7.04 -4.55
CA ALA A 153 12.40 8.22 -5.07
C ALA A 153 11.38 8.79 -4.07
N LEU A 154 10.63 7.92 -3.36
CA LEU A 154 9.71 8.36 -2.32
C LEU A 154 10.45 8.90 -1.09
N ALA A 155 11.49 8.20 -0.62
CA ALA A 155 12.27 8.59 0.54
C ALA A 155 13.03 9.92 0.33
N SER A 156 13.53 10.18 -0.87
CA SER A 156 14.21 11.44 -1.23
C SER A 156 13.25 12.62 -1.43
N GLY A 157 11.94 12.35 -1.54
CA GLY A 157 10.93 13.36 -1.85
C GLY A 157 10.85 13.73 -3.33
N GLU A 158 11.46 12.97 -4.23
CA GLU A 158 11.27 13.10 -5.69
C GLU A 158 9.80 12.92 -6.06
N VAL A 159 9.10 12.03 -5.36
CA VAL A 159 7.64 11.89 -5.42
C VAL A 159 7.01 12.09 -4.06
N ASP A 160 5.77 12.58 -4.03
CA ASP A 160 5.02 12.83 -2.81
C ASP A 160 4.17 11.62 -2.39
N LEU A 161 3.76 10.84 -3.38
CA LEU A 161 2.89 9.67 -3.28
C LEU A 161 3.41 8.61 -4.23
N LEU A 162 3.46 7.38 -3.77
CA LEU A 162 3.71 6.21 -4.60
C LEU A 162 2.39 5.45 -4.78
N SER A 163 1.80 5.52 -5.97
CA SER A 163 0.65 4.72 -6.40
C SER A 163 1.08 3.89 -7.60
N ARG A 164 1.66 2.70 -7.31
CA ARG A 164 2.42 1.90 -8.28
C ARG A 164 2.34 0.42 -7.93
N ASN A 165 1.13 -0.14 -7.90
CA ASN A 165 0.90 -1.56 -7.58
C ASN A 165 1.89 -2.11 -6.52
N THR A 166 2.07 -1.35 -5.43
CA THR A 166 3.07 -1.65 -4.40
C THR A 166 2.45 -2.49 -3.29
N THR A 167 2.94 -3.71 -3.12
CA THR A 167 2.49 -4.61 -2.05
C THR A 167 2.90 -4.06 -0.68
N MET A 168 1.95 -3.90 0.23
CA MET A 168 2.22 -3.62 1.63
C MET A 168 2.82 -4.87 2.29
N THR A 169 3.98 -4.70 2.92
CA THR A 169 4.66 -5.75 3.71
C THR A 169 5.25 -5.15 4.97
N LEU A 170 5.50 -5.99 5.99
CA LEU A 170 6.14 -5.54 7.22
C LEU A 170 7.48 -4.84 6.97
N SER A 171 8.32 -5.39 6.07
CA SER A 171 9.63 -4.81 5.78
C SER A 171 9.56 -3.46 5.06
N ARG A 172 8.47 -3.18 4.35
CA ARG A 172 8.24 -1.89 3.69
C ARG A 172 7.62 -0.86 4.63
N ASP A 173 6.77 -1.29 5.54
CA ASP A 173 6.05 -0.46 6.51
C ASP A 173 6.96 -0.05 7.69
N ALA A 174 7.68 -1.00 8.26
CA ALA A 174 8.44 -0.79 9.48
C ALA A 174 9.55 0.25 9.33
N ALA A 175 9.79 1.02 10.40
CA ALA A 175 10.83 2.05 10.46
C ALA A 175 12.25 1.53 10.22
N GLY A 176 12.53 0.26 10.57
CA GLY A 176 13.80 -0.42 10.28
C GLY A 176 13.91 -0.96 8.85
N GLY A 177 12.87 -0.83 8.04
CA GLY A 177 12.83 -1.21 6.64
C GLY A 177 12.78 0.00 5.71
N ASN A 178 11.74 0.07 4.84
CA ASN A 178 11.57 1.23 3.95
C ASN A 178 10.87 2.42 4.61
N ALA A 179 10.34 2.28 5.83
CA ALA A 179 9.69 3.32 6.60
C ALA A 179 8.54 4.03 5.84
N LEU A 180 7.62 3.24 5.30
CA LEU A 180 6.48 3.74 4.54
C LEU A 180 5.21 3.75 5.41
N SER A 181 4.31 4.68 5.12
CA SER A 181 2.93 4.67 5.59
C SER A 181 2.03 4.27 4.44
N PHE A 182 1.25 3.21 4.64
CA PHE A 182 0.35 2.68 3.63
C PHE A 182 -1.08 3.20 3.84
N ALA A 183 -1.72 3.61 2.76
CA ALA A 183 -3.15 3.90 2.70
C ALA A 183 -3.96 2.58 2.75
N PRO A 184 -5.30 2.60 2.66
CA PRO A 184 -6.06 1.37 2.43
C PRO A 184 -5.67 0.68 1.13
N THR A 185 -5.69 -0.65 1.14
CA THR A 185 -5.38 -1.48 -0.03
C THR A 185 -6.38 -1.20 -1.15
N THR A 186 -5.87 -0.78 -2.31
CA THR A 186 -6.68 -0.45 -3.48
C THR A 186 -6.89 -1.63 -4.42
N PHE A 187 -6.09 -2.69 -4.29
CA PHE A 187 -6.28 -3.92 -5.05
C PHE A 187 -5.67 -5.11 -4.29
N TYR A 188 -6.48 -6.08 -3.93
CA TYR A 188 -6.03 -7.34 -3.34
C TYR A 188 -5.72 -8.32 -4.45
N ASP A 189 -4.47 -8.75 -4.55
CA ASP A 189 -3.95 -9.64 -5.56
C ASP A 189 -3.22 -10.85 -4.93
N GLY A 190 -2.62 -11.64 -5.77
CA GLY A 190 -1.73 -12.74 -5.43
C GLY A 190 -0.75 -12.98 -6.55
N GLN A 191 0.41 -13.53 -6.23
CA GLN A 191 1.41 -13.88 -7.23
C GLN A 191 1.00 -15.11 -8.02
N GLY A 192 1.23 -15.08 -9.33
CA GLY A 192 1.02 -16.18 -10.26
C GLY A 192 2.23 -16.46 -11.14
N VAL A 193 2.05 -17.45 -12.01
CA VAL A 193 2.99 -17.80 -13.06
C VAL A 193 2.26 -17.86 -14.39
N MET A 194 2.84 -17.28 -15.42
CA MET A 194 2.36 -17.37 -16.79
C MET A 194 3.37 -18.15 -17.64
N THR A 195 2.85 -18.98 -18.51
CA THR A 195 3.62 -19.79 -19.47
C THR A 195 2.87 -19.89 -20.80
N THR A 196 3.51 -20.48 -21.83
CA THR A 196 2.82 -20.75 -23.08
C THR A 196 2.01 -22.05 -22.99
N LYS A 197 0.87 -22.13 -23.69
CA LYS A 197 0.06 -23.36 -23.79
C LYS A 197 0.85 -24.54 -24.33
N THR A 198 1.78 -24.29 -25.24
CA THR A 198 2.63 -25.29 -25.88
C THR A 198 3.72 -25.83 -24.97
N SER A 199 4.00 -25.18 -23.85
CA SER A 199 5.02 -25.64 -22.87
C SER A 199 4.64 -26.94 -22.15
N GLY A 200 3.35 -27.27 -22.09
CA GLY A 200 2.81 -28.39 -21.32
C GLY A 200 2.89 -28.19 -19.79
N ILE A 201 3.32 -27.01 -19.31
CA ILE A 201 3.44 -26.69 -17.90
C ILE A 201 2.07 -26.28 -17.35
N SER A 202 1.56 -27.05 -16.38
CA SER A 202 0.24 -26.82 -15.76
C SER A 202 0.30 -26.66 -14.23
N THR A 203 1.48 -26.88 -13.61
CA THR A 203 1.69 -26.77 -12.15
C THR A 203 3.07 -26.18 -11.86
N LEU A 204 3.25 -25.66 -10.64
CA LEU A 204 4.56 -25.18 -10.18
C LEU A 204 5.63 -26.30 -10.16
N LYS A 205 5.25 -27.53 -9.86
CA LYS A 205 6.18 -28.68 -9.88
C LYS A 205 6.75 -28.99 -11.27
N ALA A 206 5.98 -28.72 -12.33
CA ALA A 206 6.44 -28.89 -13.70
C ALA A 206 7.52 -27.88 -14.13
N LEU A 207 7.82 -26.88 -13.30
CA LEU A 207 8.89 -25.90 -13.49
C LEU A 207 10.26 -26.41 -13.02
N ALA A 208 10.37 -27.66 -12.53
CA ALA A 208 11.64 -28.23 -12.06
C ALA A 208 12.73 -28.14 -13.12
N GLY A 209 13.89 -27.58 -12.74
CA GLY A 209 15.07 -27.41 -13.61
C GLY A 209 14.92 -26.34 -14.69
N LYS A 210 13.82 -25.55 -14.69
CA LYS A 210 13.50 -24.62 -15.77
C LYS A 210 13.84 -23.17 -15.44
N PRO A 211 14.17 -22.31 -16.45
CA PRO A 211 14.36 -20.90 -16.27
C PRO A 211 13.03 -20.17 -16.12
N ILE A 212 12.92 -19.32 -15.08
CA ILE A 212 11.76 -18.48 -14.78
C ILE A 212 12.20 -17.02 -14.76
N CYS A 213 11.54 -16.17 -15.55
CA CYS A 213 11.78 -14.74 -15.56
C CYS A 213 11.06 -14.05 -14.38
N VAL A 214 11.76 -13.14 -13.71
CA VAL A 214 11.21 -12.34 -12.60
C VAL A 214 11.86 -10.95 -12.56
N GLU A 215 11.10 -9.93 -12.17
CA GLU A 215 11.60 -8.57 -11.97
C GLU A 215 12.24 -8.44 -10.58
N SER A 216 13.43 -7.83 -10.54
CA SER A 216 14.18 -7.57 -9.29
C SER A 216 13.53 -6.50 -8.42
N GLY A 217 13.75 -6.58 -7.09
CA GLY A 217 13.22 -5.60 -6.14
C GLY A 217 11.72 -5.74 -5.85
N THR A 218 11.16 -6.91 -6.18
CA THR A 218 9.74 -7.22 -6.01
C THR A 218 9.51 -8.24 -4.90
N THR A 219 8.31 -8.26 -4.32
CA THR A 219 7.84 -9.35 -3.45
C THR A 219 7.80 -10.67 -4.22
N THR A 220 7.49 -10.61 -5.51
CA THR A 220 7.35 -11.78 -6.37
C THR A 220 8.68 -12.49 -6.61
N GLU A 221 9.81 -11.78 -6.57
CA GLU A 221 11.15 -12.37 -6.58
C GLU A 221 11.38 -13.20 -5.30
N LEU A 222 11.05 -12.67 -4.13
CA LEU A 222 11.22 -13.32 -2.84
C LEU A 222 10.28 -14.52 -2.68
N ASN A 223 9.00 -14.33 -2.97
CA ASN A 223 7.98 -15.36 -2.85
C ASN A 223 8.25 -16.55 -3.79
N LEU A 224 8.77 -16.28 -5.01
CA LEU A 224 9.17 -17.35 -5.92
C LEU A 224 10.21 -18.24 -5.27
N ALA A 225 11.26 -17.64 -4.68
CA ALA A 225 12.34 -18.39 -4.03
C ALA A 225 11.82 -19.23 -2.86
N ASP A 226 10.96 -18.64 -2.02
CA ASP A 226 10.38 -19.32 -0.88
C ASP A 226 9.46 -20.47 -1.32
N ARG A 227 8.57 -20.22 -2.27
CA ARG A 227 7.60 -21.21 -2.73
C ARG A 227 8.27 -22.41 -3.42
N MET A 228 9.28 -22.16 -4.26
CA MET A 228 10.01 -23.25 -4.94
C MET A 228 10.82 -24.08 -3.93
N ARG A 229 11.39 -23.43 -2.89
CA ARG A 229 12.07 -24.14 -1.79
C ARG A 229 11.09 -25.01 -0.98
N GLU A 230 9.91 -24.50 -0.60
CA GLU A 230 8.86 -25.28 0.10
C GLU A 230 8.42 -26.51 -0.69
N LEU A 231 8.32 -26.38 -2.00
CA LEU A 231 7.91 -27.46 -2.89
C LEU A 231 9.04 -28.43 -3.24
N ASN A 232 10.28 -28.15 -2.80
CA ASN A 232 11.51 -28.84 -3.20
C ASN A 232 11.68 -28.89 -4.72
N VAL A 233 11.37 -27.79 -5.42
CA VAL A 233 11.46 -27.67 -6.88
C VAL A 233 12.70 -26.83 -7.23
N PRO A 234 13.80 -27.43 -7.74
CA PRO A 234 14.93 -26.67 -8.25
C PRO A 234 14.51 -25.89 -9.50
N TYR A 235 14.99 -24.67 -9.66
CA TYR A 235 14.70 -23.83 -10.81
C TYR A 235 15.84 -22.83 -11.04
N THR A 236 15.84 -22.14 -12.18
CA THR A 236 16.82 -21.09 -12.49
C THR A 236 16.10 -19.74 -12.58
N PRO A 237 16.25 -18.84 -11.58
CA PRO A 237 15.70 -17.50 -11.69
C PRO A 237 16.49 -16.65 -12.67
N LEU A 238 15.83 -16.08 -13.69
CA LEU A 238 16.40 -15.05 -14.55
C LEU A 238 15.82 -13.71 -14.14
N LYS A 239 16.66 -12.89 -13.48
CA LYS A 239 16.28 -11.62 -12.88
C LYS A 239 16.55 -10.45 -13.84
N PHE A 240 15.61 -9.53 -13.94
CA PHE A 240 15.67 -8.35 -14.78
C PHE A 240 15.34 -7.10 -13.98
N GLN A 241 15.88 -5.94 -14.39
CA GLN A 241 15.71 -4.68 -13.65
C GLN A 241 14.33 -4.04 -13.86
N THR A 242 13.68 -4.32 -14.99
CA THR A 242 12.38 -3.73 -15.33
C THR A 242 11.40 -4.79 -15.81
N GLY A 243 10.10 -4.50 -15.68
CA GLY A 243 9.04 -5.34 -16.21
C GLY A 243 9.18 -5.55 -17.73
N ASP A 244 9.51 -4.50 -18.49
CA ASP A 244 9.68 -4.62 -19.94
C ASP A 244 10.79 -5.61 -20.32
N GLN A 245 11.94 -5.55 -19.64
CA GLN A 245 13.02 -6.51 -19.85
C GLN A 245 12.60 -7.94 -19.48
N THR A 246 11.84 -8.08 -18.38
CA THR A 246 11.33 -9.37 -17.89
C THR A 246 10.41 -10.01 -18.92
N TYR A 247 9.43 -9.27 -19.43
CA TYR A 247 8.48 -9.80 -20.40
C TYR A 247 9.09 -9.97 -21.80
N ALA A 248 10.00 -9.09 -22.22
CA ALA A 248 10.74 -9.28 -23.46
C ALA A 248 11.60 -10.56 -23.44
N ALA A 249 12.26 -10.85 -22.32
CA ALA A 249 13.03 -12.08 -22.16
C ALA A 249 12.13 -13.33 -22.20
N TYR A 250 10.96 -13.29 -21.58
CA TYR A 250 9.97 -14.36 -21.63
C TYR A 250 9.46 -14.58 -23.05
N LEU A 251 9.02 -13.53 -23.75
CA LEU A 251 8.55 -13.61 -25.15
C LEU A 251 9.64 -14.06 -26.12
N GLY A 252 10.90 -13.70 -25.85
CA GLY A 252 12.08 -14.16 -26.59
C GLY A 252 12.52 -15.58 -26.27
N GLY A 253 11.77 -16.32 -25.43
CA GLY A 253 12.05 -17.74 -25.11
C GLY A 253 13.26 -17.97 -24.20
N ARG A 254 13.81 -16.93 -23.55
CA ARG A 254 14.89 -17.09 -22.55
C ARG A 254 14.41 -17.78 -21.29
N CYS A 255 13.11 -17.66 -20.97
CA CYS A 255 12.44 -18.30 -19.85
C CYS A 255 11.22 -19.07 -20.37
N VAL A 256 10.95 -20.23 -19.77
CA VAL A 256 9.71 -20.98 -20.08
C VAL A 256 8.49 -20.44 -19.38
N ALA A 257 8.72 -19.64 -18.35
CA ALA A 257 7.66 -19.00 -17.55
C ALA A 257 8.11 -17.62 -17.07
N VAL A 258 7.13 -16.78 -16.75
CA VAL A 258 7.31 -15.48 -16.08
C VAL A 258 6.40 -15.42 -14.86
N THR A 259 6.89 -14.83 -13.78
CA THR A 259 6.12 -14.65 -12.55
C THR A 259 5.98 -13.17 -12.17
N SER A 260 4.80 -12.81 -11.72
CA SER A 260 4.44 -11.50 -11.17
C SER A 260 3.07 -11.61 -10.49
N ASP A 261 2.50 -10.49 -10.05
CA ASP A 261 1.10 -10.42 -9.62
C ASP A 261 0.18 -10.91 -10.74
N ARG A 262 -0.87 -11.64 -10.39
CA ARG A 262 -1.81 -12.22 -11.37
C ARG A 262 -2.47 -11.15 -12.25
N SER A 263 -2.86 -10.04 -11.63
CA SER A 263 -3.42 -8.90 -12.37
C SER A 263 -2.41 -8.29 -13.34
N GLN A 264 -1.14 -8.16 -12.92
CA GLN A 264 -0.06 -7.66 -13.79
C GLN A 264 0.22 -8.64 -14.95
N LEU A 265 0.26 -9.95 -14.69
CA LEU A 265 0.38 -10.96 -15.75
C LEU A 265 -0.79 -10.87 -16.74
N ALA A 266 -2.02 -10.73 -16.25
CA ALA A 266 -3.19 -10.56 -17.09
C ALA A 266 -3.09 -9.26 -17.92
N ALA A 267 -2.69 -8.15 -17.32
CA ALA A 267 -2.52 -6.86 -17.98
C ALA A 267 -1.47 -6.92 -19.09
N LYS A 268 -0.28 -7.41 -18.78
CA LYS A 268 0.81 -7.52 -19.76
C LYS A 268 0.47 -8.48 -20.91
N ARG A 269 -0.26 -9.57 -20.62
CA ARG A 269 -0.71 -10.52 -21.64
C ARG A 269 -1.55 -9.82 -22.73
N THR A 270 -2.36 -8.83 -22.39
CA THR A 270 -3.17 -8.11 -23.40
C THR A 270 -2.35 -7.38 -24.47
N SER A 271 -1.09 -7.06 -24.14
CA SER A 271 -0.15 -6.36 -25.02
C SER A 271 0.76 -7.32 -25.81
N PHE A 272 0.63 -8.64 -25.65
CA PHE A 272 1.45 -9.61 -26.35
C PHE A 272 0.97 -9.79 -27.80
N PRO A 273 1.86 -10.16 -28.73
CA PRO A 273 1.47 -10.40 -30.13
C PRO A 273 0.41 -11.49 -30.28
N LYS A 274 0.39 -12.50 -29.38
CA LYS A 274 -0.54 -13.63 -29.38
C LYS A 274 -0.99 -13.95 -27.96
N PRO A 275 -1.84 -13.11 -27.36
CA PRO A 275 -2.22 -13.25 -25.96
C PRO A 275 -2.90 -14.59 -25.64
N GLU A 276 -3.59 -15.20 -26.61
CA GLU A 276 -4.27 -16.48 -26.48
C GLU A 276 -3.33 -17.68 -26.35
N GLU A 277 -2.06 -17.55 -26.76
CA GLU A 277 -1.06 -18.61 -26.60
C GLU A 277 -0.50 -18.70 -25.17
N HIS A 278 -0.78 -17.70 -24.32
CA HIS A 278 -0.28 -17.61 -22.94
C HIS A 278 -1.36 -17.96 -21.93
N VAL A 279 -0.99 -18.71 -20.89
CA VAL A 279 -1.90 -19.15 -19.83
C VAL A 279 -1.29 -18.86 -18.45
N LEU A 280 -2.12 -18.37 -17.54
CA LEU A 280 -1.78 -18.27 -16.12
C LEU A 280 -2.05 -19.61 -15.46
N LEU A 281 -1.08 -20.11 -14.69
CA LEU A 281 -1.28 -21.29 -13.86
C LEU A 281 -2.36 -21.00 -12.79
N PRO A 282 -3.10 -22.03 -12.33
CA PRO A 282 -4.13 -21.84 -11.31
C PRO A 282 -3.54 -21.47 -9.94
N ASP A 283 -2.28 -21.83 -9.69
CA ASP A 283 -1.62 -21.59 -8.40
C ASP A 283 -1.55 -20.11 -8.06
N VAL A 284 -1.79 -19.80 -6.77
CA VAL A 284 -1.56 -18.49 -6.15
C VAL A 284 -0.48 -18.69 -5.09
N MET A 285 0.63 -17.99 -5.23
CA MET A 285 1.82 -18.23 -4.40
C MET A 285 1.90 -17.31 -3.18
N SER A 286 1.22 -16.18 -3.18
CA SER A 286 1.30 -15.18 -2.11
C SER A 286 0.03 -14.36 -1.98
N LYS A 287 0.00 -13.50 -0.96
CA LYS A 287 -0.94 -12.38 -0.81
C LYS A 287 -0.23 -11.10 -1.23
N GLU A 288 -0.82 -10.36 -2.17
CA GLU A 288 -0.29 -9.10 -2.66
C GLU A 288 -1.32 -7.98 -2.47
N PRO A 289 -1.40 -7.37 -1.26
CA PRO A 289 -2.24 -6.20 -1.03
C PRO A 289 -1.56 -4.97 -1.66
N LEU A 290 -2.00 -4.57 -2.85
CA LEU A 290 -1.46 -3.44 -3.60
C LEU A 290 -2.03 -2.14 -3.02
N THR A 291 -1.14 -1.25 -2.61
CA THR A 291 -1.50 -0.18 -1.69
C THR A 291 -0.72 1.10 -2.01
N PRO A 292 -1.36 2.27 -2.11
CA PRO A 292 -0.67 3.55 -2.19
C PRO A 292 0.15 3.82 -0.93
N ALA A 293 1.34 4.43 -1.08
CA ALA A 293 2.26 4.65 0.03
C ALA A 293 2.85 6.06 0.03
N THR A 294 3.10 6.57 1.25
CA THR A 294 3.84 7.80 1.53
C THR A 294 5.02 7.48 2.45
N VAL A 295 5.93 8.42 2.68
CA VAL A 295 6.90 8.29 3.78
C VAL A 295 6.21 8.34 5.13
N ASN A 296 6.68 7.60 6.12
CA ASN A 296 6.10 7.64 7.47
C ASN A 296 6.53 8.88 8.30
N ALA A 297 7.45 9.68 7.79
CA ALA A 297 7.94 10.91 8.44
C ALA A 297 6.89 12.03 8.53
N ASP A 298 5.81 11.97 7.73
CA ASP A 298 4.70 12.93 7.79
C ASP A 298 3.36 12.18 7.89
N PRO A 299 2.93 11.80 9.12
CA PRO A 299 1.70 11.06 9.33
C PRO A 299 0.44 11.83 8.91
N LEU A 300 0.47 13.17 8.95
CA LEU A 300 -0.66 14.00 8.52
C LEU A 300 -0.84 13.91 6.99
N TRP A 301 0.25 13.87 6.22
CA TRP A 301 0.18 13.61 4.79
C TRP A 301 -0.34 12.19 4.50
N ALA A 302 0.13 11.22 5.26
CA ALA A 302 -0.38 9.85 5.14
C ALA A 302 -1.89 9.78 5.42
N ASP A 303 -2.41 10.56 6.37
CA ASP A 303 -3.84 10.64 6.66
C ASP A 303 -4.63 11.28 5.50
N VAL A 304 -4.10 12.31 4.85
CA VAL A 304 -4.73 12.89 3.64
C VAL A 304 -4.91 11.83 2.57
N VAL A 305 -3.86 11.05 2.28
CA VAL A 305 -3.92 9.97 1.28
C VAL A 305 -4.88 8.87 1.73
N ARG A 306 -4.79 8.44 2.98
CA ARG A 306 -5.64 7.40 3.57
C ARG A 306 -7.12 7.74 3.46
N TRP A 307 -7.51 8.93 3.90
CA TRP A 307 -8.91 9.35 3.89
C TRP A 307 -9.42 9.69 2.49
N THR A 308 -8.55 10.08 1.56
CA THR A 308 -8.92 10.18 0.14
C THR A 308 -9.26 8.81 -0.45
N VAL A 309 -8.47 7.76 -0.16
CA VAL A 309 -8.79 6.40 -0.62
C VAL A 309 -10.08 5.89 0.04
N ASN A 310 -10.25 6.09 1.35
CA ASN A 310 -11.48 5.74 2.05
C ASN A 310 -12.71 6.47 1.50
N THR A 311 -12.55 7.69 0.97
CA THR A 311 -13.62 8.42 0.28
C THR A 311 -14.17 7.62 -0.90
N LEU A 312 -13.29 7.00 -1.70
CA LEU A 312 -13.72 6.18 -2.84
C LEU A 312 -14.51 4.95 -2.39
N PHE A 313 -14.05 4.28 -1.32
CA PHE A 313 -14.70 3.10 -0.76
C PHE A 313 -16.05 3.42 -0.13
N GLN A 314 -16.11 4.48 0.68
CA GLN A 314 -17.34 4.91 1.33
C GLN A 314 -18.38 5.40 0.33
N ALA A 315 -17.94 6.08 -0.73
CA ALA A 315 -18.84 6.53 -1.79
C ALA A 315 -19.50 5.35 -2.52
N GLU A 316 -18.76 4.28 -2.81
CA GLU A 316 -19.34 3.06 -3.39
C GLU A 316 -20.34 2.42 -2.42
N GLU A 317 -19.99 2.32 -1.13
CA GLU A 317 -20.87 1.76 -0.10
C GLU A 317 -22.21 2.51 0.03
N LEU A 318 -22.17 3.83 -0.16
CA LEU A 318 -23.35 4.70 -0.12
C LEU A 318 -24.06 4.87 -1.47
N GLY A 319 -23.58 4.20 -2.53
CA GLY A 319 -24.12 4.34 -3.87
C GLY A 319 -23.97 5.74 -4.48
N ILE A 320 -22.92 6.46 -4.04
CA ILE A 320 -22.59 7.79 -4.57
C ILE A 320 -21.62 7.61 -5.73
N THR A 321 -21.98 8.13 -6.89
CA THR A 321 -21.24 8.02 -8.14
C THR A 321 -20.81 9.38 -8.65
N GLN A 322 -19.91 9.38 -9.64
CA GLN A 322 -19.54 10.60 -10.36
C GLN A 322 -20.78 11.34 -10.91
N ALA A 323 -21.75 10.58 -11.42
CA ALA A 323 -22.97 11.16 -12.01
C ALA A 323 -23.93 11.75 -11.00
N ASN A 324 -24.04 11.18 -9.78
CA ASN A 324 -25.07 11.57 -8.82
C ASN A 324 -24.55 12.39 -7.62
N VAL A 325 -23.24 12.59 -7.45
CA VAL A 325 -22.67 13.28 -6.28
C VAL A 325 -23.25 14.67 -6.05
N ALA A 326 -23.47 15.44 -7.10
CA ALA A 326 -24.06 16.79 -6.98
C ALA A 326 -25.50 16.74 -6.41
N ALA A 327 -26.31 15.79 -6.87
CA ALA A 327 -27.67 15.57 -6.34
C ALA A 327 -27.61 15.10 -4.88
N LYS A 328 -26.67 14.24 -4.52
CA LYS A 328 -26.47 13.76 -3.14
C LYS A 328 -26.04 14.88 -2.19
N VAL A 329 -25.23 15.83 -2.64
CA VAL A 329 -24.90 17.04 -1.87
C VAL A 329 -26.14 17.90 -1.66
N ALA A 330 -26.97 18.09 -2.69
CA ALA A 330 -28.23 18.85 -2.57
C ALA A 330 -29.22 18.16 -1.60
N GLU A 331 -29.36 16.84 -1.69
CA GLU A 331 -30.16 16.02 -0.77
C GLU A 331 -29.69 16.16 0.67
N ALA A 332 -28.37 16.06 0.92
CA ALA A 332 -27.76 16.20 2.23
C ALA A 332 -28.00 17.60 2.84
N LYS A 333 -27.93 18.66 2.02
CA LYS A 333 -28.23 20.04 2.46
C LYS A 333 -29.70 20.23 2.83
N ALA A 334 -30.60 19.63 2.07
CA ALA A 334 -32.04 19.77 2.25
C ALA A 334 -32.59 18.95 3.43
N ASN A 335 -31.93 17.85 3.80
CA ASN A 335 -32.44 16.91 4.80
C ASN A 335 -31.49 16.74 6.00
N PRO A 336 -31.74 17.41 7.14
CA PRO A 336 -30.90 17.32 8.33
C PRO A 336 -30.92 15.92 8.99
N LYS A 337 -31.87 15.04 8.65
CA LYS A 337 -31.96 13.69 9.21
C LYS A 337 -30.92 12.74 8.61
N LEU A 338 -30.30 13.09 7.49
CA LEU A 338 -29.27 12.28 6.82
C LEU A 338 -27.89 12.53 7.41
N ALA A 339 -27.74 12.37 8.73
CA ALA A 339 -26.55 12.77 9.47
C ALA A 339 -25.23 12.17 8.92
N ASP A 340 -25.22 10.88 8.57
CA ASP A 340 -24.01 10.21 8.03
C ASP A 340 -23.66 10.75 6.63
N LEU A 341 -24.66 10.93 5.76
CA LEU A 341 -24.46 11.49 4.42
C LEU A 341 -23.97 12.95 4.50
N ARG A 342 -24.54 13.74 5.43
CA ARG A 342 -24.14 15.13 5.66
C ARG A 342 -22.70 15.25 6.09
N ARG A 343 -22.27 14.41 7.04
CA ARG A 343 -20.86 14.34 7.49
C ARG A 343 -19.93 13.91 6.36
N PHE A 344 -20.26 12.82 5.71
CA PHE A 344 -19.46 12.30 4.60
C PHE A 344 -19.26 13.35 3.49
N LEU A 345 -20.31 14.05 3.07
CA LEU A 345 -20.22 15.05 2.01
C LEU A 345 -19.74 16.44 2.47
N GLY A 346 -19.31 16.60 3.71
CA GLY A 346 -18.79 17.86 4.25
C GLY A 346 -19.85 18.95 4.40
N VAL A 347 -21.13 18.58 4.46
CA VAL A 347 -22.25 19.50 4.75
C VAL A 347 -22.34 19.78 6.26
N GLU A 348 -21.85 18.89 7.08
CA GLU A 348 -21.81 18.96 8.54
C GLU A 348 -20.46 18.46 9.05
N GLY A 349 -19.90 19.14 10.06
CA GLY A 349 -18.56 18.86 10.58
C GLY A 349 -17.46 19.55 9.78
N ASP A 350 -16.22 19.35 10.22
CA ASP A 350 -15.02 19.99 9.67
C ASP A 350 -13.90 19.00 9.34
N PHE A 351 -14.25 17.77 8.94
CA PHE A 351 -13.28 16.70 8.66
C PHE A 351 -12.22 17.10 7.63
N GLY A 352 -12.60 17.85 6.60
CA GLY A 352 -11.64 18.39 5.65
C GLY A 352 -10.59 19.25 6.35
N LYS A 353 -10.99 20.16 7.23
CA LYS A 353 -10.08 21.05 7.98
C LYS A 353 -9.13 20.26 8.89
N GLN A 354 -9.61 19.17 9.51
CA GLN A 354 -8.77 18.30 10.34
C GLN A 354 -7.64 17.63 9.53
N LEU A 355 -7.85 17.47 8.24
CA LEU A 355 -6.85 16.96 7.28
C LEU A 355 -6.05 18.08 6.57
N GLY A 356 -6.33 19.35 6.85
CA GLY A 356 -5.77 20.49 6.10
C GLY A 356 -6.33 20.62 4.68
N LEU A 357 -7.52 20.06 4.43
CA LEU A 357 -8.22 20.06 3.16
C LEU A 357 -9.46 20.96 3.20
N PRO A 358 -10.02 21.35 2.04
CA PRO A 358 -11.34 21.99 1.99
C PRO A 358 -12.43 21.11 2.62
N ALA A 359 -13.44 21.71 3.27
CA ALA A 359 -14.52 20.97 3.89
C ALA A 359 -15.29 20.07 2.90
N ASP A 360 -15.34 20.49 1.65
CA ASP A 360 -16.02 19.82 0.54
C ASP A 360 -15.08 18.95 -0.34
N PHE A 361 -13.95 18.47 0.23
CA PHE A 361 -12.99 17.65 -0.54
C PHE A 361 -13.64 16.35 -1.05
N VAL A 362 -14.51 15.70 -0.28
CA VAL A 362 -15.17 14.45 -0.63
C VAL A 362 -15.98 14.56 -1.93
N PRO A 363 -16.98 15.48 -2.06
CA PRO A 363 -17.69 15.62 -3.32
C PRO A 363 -16.78 16.00 -4.50
N LYS A 364 -15.69 16.75 -4.28
CA LYS A 364 -14.72 17.08 -5.33
C LYS A 364 -13.95 15.85 -5.82
N VAL A 365 -13.55 14.98 -4.92
CA VAL A 365 -12.89 13.70 -5.25
C VAL A 365 -13.85 12.84 -6.09
N ILE A 366 -15.10 12.65 -5.62
CA ILE A 366 -16.07 11.80 -6.33
C ILE A 366 -16.46 12.40 -7.69
N ALA A 367 -16.64 13.71 -7.79
CA ALA A 367 -16.89 14.38 -9.06
C ALA A 367 -15.72 14.22 -10.06
N ALA A 368 -14.49 14.14 -9.55
CA ALA A 368 -13.29 14.00 -10.39
C ALA A 368 -13.08 12.59 -10.92
N VAL A 369 -13.20 11.56 -10.04
CA VAL A 369 -12.82 10.19 -10.38
C VAL A 369 -13.92 9.15 -10.15
N GLY A 370 -15.07 9.52 -9.59
CA GLY A 370 -16.11 8.59 -9.19
C GLY A 370 -15.78 7.83 -7.89
N ASN A 371 -16.57 6.80 -7.59
CA ASN A 371 -16.34 5.90 -6.47
C ASN A 371 -15.39 4.75 -6.86
N TYR A 372 -15.03 3.90 -5.89
CA TYR A 372 -14.09 2.79 -6.15
C TYR A 372 -14.62 1.79 -7.18
N GLY A 373 -15.92 1.49 -7.20
CA GLY A 373 -16.52 0.61 -8.20
C GLY A 373 -16.35 1.16 -9.62
N GLU A 374 -16.61 2.46 -9.81
CA GLU A 374 -16.40 3.13 -11.10
C GLU A 374 -14.91 3.13 -11.50
N VAL A 375 -14.00 3.38 -10.54
CA VAL A 375 -12.54 3.32 -10.76
C VAL A 375 -12.11 1.91 -11.15
N PHE A 376 -12.58 0.88 -10.44
CA PHE A 376 -12.27 -0.51 -10.74
C PHE A 376 -12.77 -0.91 -12.13
N ASP A 377 -14.05 -0.67 -12.40
CA ASP A 377 -14.72 -1.16 -13.61
C ASP A 377 -14.10 -0.61 -14.90
N ARG A 378 -13.79 0.70 -14.92
CA ARG A 378 -13.21 1.31 -16.13
C ARG A 378 -11.74 0.96 -16.36
N ASN A 379 -10.98 0.65 -15.29
CA ASN A 379 -9.54 0.43 -15.39
C ASN A 379 -9.16 -1.04 -15.50
N VAL A 380 -9.71 -1.89 -14.66
CA VAL A 380 -9.35 -3.32 -14.59
C VAL A 380 -10.55 -4.25 -14.70
N GLY A 381 -11.75 -3.77 -14.43
CA GLY A 381 -13.00 -4.51 -14.37
C GLY A 381 -13.68 -4.73 -15.74
N PRO A 382 -14.99 -4.98 -15.73
CA PRO A 382 -15.75 -5.37 -16.92
C PRO A 382 -15.72 -4.39 -18.09
N GLN A 383 -15.52 -3.09 -17.81
CA GLN A 383 -15.46 -2.03 -18.83
C GLN A 383 -14.05 -1.86 -19.43
N SER A 384 -13.06 -2.54 -18.89
CA SER A 384 -11.66 -2.49 -19.35
C SER A 384 -11.32 -3.64 -20.30
N ALA A 385 -10.14 -3.55 -20.94
CA ALA A 385 -9.59 -4.63 -21.73
C ALA A 385 -9.22 -5.87 -20.88
N LEU A 386 -8.98 -5.70 -19.57
CA LEU A 386 -8.58 -6.76 -18.66
C LEU A 386 -9.75 -7.64 -18.22
N LYS A 387 -10.94 -7.05 -18.09
CA LYS A 387 -12.19 -7.73 -17.70
C LYS A 387 -12.04 -8.59 -16.45
N LEU A 388 -11.30 -8.10 -15.45
CA LEU A 388 -11.12 -8.83 -14.19
C LEU A 388 -12.40 -8.83 -13.37
N ASP A 389 -12.71 -9.97 -12.77
CA ASP A 389 -13.76 -10.04 -11.76
C ASP A 389 -13.31 -9.34 -10.47
N ARG A 390 -14.25 -8.72 -9.76
CA ARG A 390 -13.98 -8.08 -8.46
C ARG A 390 -13.39 -9.06 -7.45
N GLY A 391 -13.88 -10.30 -7.43
CA GLY A 391 -13.43 -11.31 -6.46
C GLY A 391 -13.45 -10.76 -5.03
N VAL A 392 -12.30 -10.84 -4.34
CA VAL A 392 -12.12 -10.26 -2.99
C VAL A 392 -12.08 -8.72 -2.98
N ASN A 393 -11.96 -8.07 -4.13
CA ASN A 393 -12.02 -6.61 -4.27
C ASN A 393 -13.46 -6.05 -4.26
N LYS A 394 -14.46 -6.85 -3.92
CA LYS A 394 -15.83 -6.43 -3.65
C LYS A 394 -15.93 -5.67 -2.33
N GLN A 395 -16.99 -4.90 -2.17
CA GLN A 395 -17.36 -4.31 -0.87
C GLN A 395 -17.56 -5.39 0.20
N TRP A 396 -17.25 -5.05 1.44
CA TRP A 396 -17.40 -5.97 2.58
C TRP A 396 -18.82 -6.55 2.72
N LYS A 397 -19.85 -5.74 2.37
CA LYS A 397 -21.27 -6.19 2.34
C LYS A 397 -21.54 -7.30 1.32
N GLU A 398 -20.68 -7.43 0.32
CA GLU A 398 -20.75 -8.42 -0.75
C GLU A 398 -19.76 -9.57 -0.54
N GLY A 399 -19.18 -9.68 0.68
CA GLY A 399 -18.19 -10.69 1.02
C GLY A 399 -16.77 -10.39 0.54
N GLY A 400 -16.48 -9.16 0.15
CA GLY A 400 -15.14 -8.70 -0.23
C GLY A 400 -14.35 -8.09 0.94
N LEU A 401 -13.20 -7.52 0.62
CA LEU A 401 -12.28 -6.90 1.57
C LEU A 401 -12.24 -5.37 1.49
N ILE A 402 -12.98 -4.76 0.57
CA ILE A 402 -13.05 -3.31 0.46
C ILE A 402 -13.96 -2.78 1.57
N TYR A 403 -13.35 -2.04 2.47
CA TYR A 403 -14.00 -1.53 3.68
C TYR A 403 -13.49 -0.13 4.01
N SER A 404 -14.37 0.80 4.31
CA SER A 404 -14.02 2.13 4.82
C SER A 404 -14.39 2.27 6.30
N PRO A 405 -13.50 2.80 7.15
CA PRO A 405 -13.90 3.28 8.46
C PRO A 405 -14.94 4.40 8.36
N PRO A 406 -15.80 4.57 9.39
CA PRO A 406 -16.82 5.62 9.38
C PRO A 406 -16.22 7.02 9.41
N PHE A 407 -16.81 7.94 8.65
CA PHE A 407 -16.51 9.39 8.67
C PHE A 407 -17.21 10.05 9.86
N ARG A 408 -16.55 10.02 11.04
CA ARG A 408 -17.09 10.56 12.31
C ARG A 408 -16.02 11.27 13.12
#